data_2ae100a49508e6180d2866a9a8c674eb
#
_entry.id   2ae100a49508e6180d2866a9a8c674eb
#
_cell.length_a   1.000
_cell.length_b   1.000
_cell.length_c   1.000
_cell.angle_alpha   90.00
_cell.angle_beta   90.00
_cell.angle_gamma   90.00
#
_symmetry.space_group_name_H-M   'P 1'
#
loop_
_entity.id
_entity.type
_entity.pdbx_description
1 polymer ?
#
loop_
_entity_poly.entity_id
_entity_poly.type
_entity_poly.pdbx_seq_one_letter_code
_entity_poly.pdbx_strand_id
1 'polypeptide(L)'
;MKKVIRGKVPLLTSNGKTIVPIEITYDDSESIANPQTEITLLYNGIEYKGYGADYLWTDMIADLQTKLPNDVKLACCMTCRHGNMCPYGNKENELFCTKDITITSKEDMLDLFDQTDPFEERAVASLDFCEDFLYQSDDYYTYNDYFYQLSRKMANKQKIYTTFGLSYPLLHYF
;
A
#
# COMPACT_ATOMS: atom_id res chain seq x y z
N MET A 1 23.28 -1.39 4.43
CA MET A 1 23.19 -2.45 5.49
C MET A 1 21.72 -2.84 5.61
N LYS A 2 21.41 -4.14 5.55
CA LYS A 2 20.01 -4.60 5.70
C LYS A 2 19.47 -4.26 7.08
N LYS A 3 18.35 -3.57 7.12
CA LYS A 3 17.57 -3.28 8.32
C LYS A 3 16.31 -4.15 8.34
N VAL A 4 15.81 -4.45 9.53
CA VAL A 4 14.61 -5.26 9.75
C VAL A 4 13.69 -4.53 10.71
N ILE A 5 12.45 -4.33 10.28
CA ILE A 5 11.36 -3.79 11.11
C ILE A 5 10.37 -4.93 11.37
N ARG A 6 9.94 -5.10 12.61
CA ARG A 6 8.89 -6.04 13.00
C ARG A 6 7.69 -5.30 13.55
N GLY A 7 6.51 -5.70 13.11
CA GLY A 7 5.27 -5.07 13.50
C GLY A 7 4.07 -6.01 13.36
N LYS A 8 2.90 -5.42 13.38
CA LYS A 8 1.63 -6.11 13.15
C LYS A 8 0.77 -5.26 12.24
N VAL A 9 -0.02 -5.90 11.39
CA VAL A 9 -0.96 -5.23 10.50
C VAL A 9 -2.28 -5.96 10.47
N PRO A 10 -3.43 -5.24 10.37
CA PRO A 10 -4.71 -5.87 10.17
C PRO A 10 -4.87 -6.40 8.75
N LEU A 11 -5.51 -7.56 8.64
CA LEU A 11 -6.10 -8.07 7.41
C LEU A 11 -7.62 -8.01 7.54
N LEU A 12 -8.29 -7.50 6.52
CA LEU A 12 -9.74 -7.64 6.36
C LEU A 12 -10.03 -8.91 5.56
N THR A 13 -10.93 -9.72 6.06
CA THR A 13 -11.36 -10.98 5.46
C THR A 13 -12.88 -11.07 5.45
N SER A 14 -13.46 -12.04 4.76
CA SER A 14 -14.90 -12.34 4.83
C SER A 14 -15.40 -12.62 6.26
N ASN A 15 -14.49 -13.03 7.17
CA ASN A 15 -14.81 -13.34 8.57
C ASN A 15 -14.52 -12.16 9.52
N GLY A 16 -14.17 -10.99 8.99
CA GLY A 16 -13.84 -9.79 9.76
C GLY A 16 -12.35 -9.47 9.79
N LYS A 17 -11.95 -8.64 10.76
CA LYS A 17 -10.58 -8.14 10.94
C LYS A 17 -9.74 -9.14 11.75
N THR A 18 -8.55 -9.48 11.26
CA THR A 18 -7.54 -10.25 11.99
C THR A 18 -6.20 -9.51 11.98
N ILE A 19 -5.43 -9.60 13.06
CA ILE A 19 -4.13 -8.93 13.17
C ILE A 19 -3.03 -9.97 13.02
N VAL A 20 -2.12 -9.75 12.08
CA VAL A 20 -1.03 -10.66 11.77
C VAL A 20 0.33 -10.00 11.98
N PRO A 21 1.37 -10.75 12.38
CA PRO A 21 2.74 -10.24 12.42
C PRO A 21 3.28 -10.01 11.02
N ILE A 22 4.10 -8.96 10.88
CA ILE A 22 4.86 -8.66 9.68
C ILE A 22 6.33 -8.46 10.00
N GLU A 23 7.17 -8.74 9.02
CA GLU A 23 8.57 -8.37 9.02
C GLU A 23 8.88 -7.63 7.70
N ILE A 24 9.53 -6.46 7.80
CA ILE A 24 10.00 -5.70 6.63
C ILE A 24 11.51 -5.69 6.67
N THR A 25 12.12 -6.08 5.56
CA THR A 25 13.56 -5.99 5.33
C THR A 25 13.84 -4.98 4.23
N TYR A 26 14.74 -4.03 4.48
CA TYR A 26 15.17 -3.05 3.48
C TYR A 26 16.67 -2.77 3.61
N ASP A 27 17.26 -2.33 2.51
CA ASP A 27 18.66 -1.88 2.51
C ASP A 27 18.69 -0.35 2.53
N ASP A 28 19.29 0.22 3.57
CA ASP A 28 19.39 1.68 3.73
C ASP A 28 20.77 2.22 3.27
N SER A 29 21.49 1.49 2.43
CA SER A 29 22.73 2.01 1.87
C SER A 29 22.42 3.11 0.85
N GLU A 30 22.86 4.34 1.12
CA GLU A 30 22.71 5.53 0.26
C GLU A 30 23.24 5.35 -1.17
N SER A 31 23.99 4.26 -1.41
CA SER A 31 24.61 3.94 -2.70
C SER A 31 23.73 3.16 -3.66
N ILE A 32 22.53 2.75 -3.26
CA ILE A 32 21.65 1.91 -4.09
C ILE A 32 20.59 2.79 -4.75
N ALA A 33 20.70 2.94 -6.07
CA ALA A 33 19.73 3.69 -6.87
C ALA A 33 18.29 3.12 -6.79
N ASN A 34 18.14 1.83 -6.41
CA ASN A 34 16.87 1.16 -6.25
C ASN A 34 16.93 0.28 -4.99
N PRO A 35 16.50 0.78 -3.83
CA PRO A 35 16.47 0.00 -2.59
C PRO A 35 15.52 -1.17 -2.74
N GLN A 36 16.00 -2.38 -2.45
CA GLN A 36 15.16 -3.56 -2.43
C GLN A 36 14.47 -3.66 -1.07
N THR A 37 13.15 -3.64 -1.09
CA THR A 37 12.30 -3.82 0.08
C THR A 37 11.53 -5.13 -0.01
N GLU A 38 11.41 -5.84 1.10
CA GLU A 38 10.63 -7.06 1.22
C GLU A 38 9.73 -6.97 2.46
N ILE A 39 8.45 -7.26 2.30
CA ILE A 39 7.53 -7.50 3.41
C ILE A 39 7.17 -8.98 3.46
N THR A 40 7.21 -9.54 4.65
CA THR A 40 6.79 -10.92 4.93
C THR A 40 5.66 -10.90 5.95
N LEU A 41 4.60 -11.65 5.70
CA LEU A 41 3.54 -11.90 6.67
C LEU A 41 3.16 -13.39 6.71
N LEU A 42 2.69 -13.85 7.87
CA LEU A 42 2.18 -15.20 8.07
C LEU A 42 0.66 -15.14 8.26
N TYR A 43 -0.09 -15.78 7.37
CA TYR A 43 -1.55 -15.88 7.45
C TYR A 43 -2.00 -17.33 7.20
N ASN A 44 -2.78 -17.89 8.12
CA ASN A 44 -3.25 -19.29 8.09
C ASN A 44 -2.12 -20.32 7.88
N GLY A 45 -0.96 -20.11 8.47
CA GLY A 45 0.19 -20.99 8.38
C GLY A 45 0.96 -20.88 7.05
N ILE A 46 0.58 -19.98 6.16
CA ILE A 46 1.23 -19.71 4.88
C ILE A 46 1.99 -18.40 4.97
N GLU A 47 3.24 -18.39 4.52
CA GLU A 47 4.07 -17.21 4.38
C GLU A 47 3.81 -16.53 3.04
N TYR A 48 3.50 -15.22 3.09
CA TYR A 48 3.32 -14.35 1.92
C TYR A 48 4.40 -13.27 1.91
N LYS A 49 4.97 -13.01 0.74
CA LYS A 49 6.03 -12.01 0.56
C LYS A 49 5.70 -11.02 -0.53
N GLY A 50 5.87 -9.73 -0.25
CA GLY A 50 5.80 -8.65 -1.22
C GLY A 50 7.17 -8.02 -1.42
N TYR A 51 7.47 -7.58 -2.64
CA TYR A 51 8.74 -6.97 -3.03
C TYR A 51 8.51 -5.62 -3.68
N GLY A 52 9.37 -4.68 -3.37
CA GLY A 52 9.35 -3.33 -3.93
C GLY A 52 10.76 -2.80 -4.13
N ALA A 53 10.84 -1.70 -4.88
CA ALA A 53 12.08 -0.99 -5.16
C ALA A 53 11.91 0.52 -4.92
N ASP A 54 10.88 0.91 -4.19
CA ASP A 54 10.58 2.28 -3.82
C ASP A 54 10.67 2.50 -2.31
N TYR A 55 10.95 3.74 -1.92
CA TYR A 55 11.03 4.15 -0.51
C TYR A 55 9.66 4.29 0.14
N LEU A 56 8.59 4.48 -0.64
CA LEU A 56 7.22 4.67 -0.14
C LEU A 56 6.53 3.36 0.24
N TRP A 57 7.18 2.22 -0.03
CA TRP A 57 6.64 0.88 0.21
C TRP A 57 5.36 0.54 -0.56
N THR A 58 4.92 1.43 -1.46
CA THR A 58 3.71 1.24 -2.26
C THR A 58 3.82 0.00 -3.13
N ASP A 59 4.97 -0.15 -3.79
CA ASP A 59 5.27 -1.27 -4.68
C ASP A 59 5.27 -2.60 -3.91
N MET A 60 5.89 -2.63 -2.74
CA MET A 60 5.99 -3.79 -1.87
C MET A 60 4.61 -4.21 -1.33
N ILE A 61 3.79 -3.24 -0.89
CA ILE A 61 2.44 -3.50 -0.37
C ILE A 61 1.52 -3.98 -1.50
N ALA A 62 1.59 -3.36 -2.69
CA ALA A 62 0.82 -3.77 -3.85
C ALA A 62 1.22 -5.18 -4.33
N ASP A 63 2.50 -5.51 -4.32
CA ASP A 63 2.98 -6.84 -4.68
C ASP A 63 2.51 -7.91 -3.68
N LEU A 64 2.58 -7.62 -2.37
CA LEU A 64 2.05 -8.49 -1.32
C LEU A 64 0.55 -8.75 -1.54
N GLN A 65 -0.24 -7.70 -1.79
CA GLN A 65 -1.69 -7.82 -2.01
C GLN A 65 -2.02 -8.76 -3.17
N THR A 66 -1.22 -8.80 -4.24
CA THR A 66 -1.44 -9.73 -5.36
C THR A 66 -1.25 -11.20 -5.01
N LYS A 67 -0.61 -11.50 -3.89
CA LYS A 67 -0.27 -12.85 -3.45
C LYS A 67 -1.19 -13.36 -2.35
N LEU A 68 -1.88 -12.45 -1.65
CA LEU A 68 -2.89 -12.81 -0.66
C LEU A 68 -4.09 -13.47 -1.34
N PRO A 69 -4.89 -14.28 -0.61
CA PRO A 69 -6.19 -14.75 -1.10
C PRO A 69 -7.09 -13.58 -1.53
N ASN A 70 -7.97 -13.81 -2.50
CA ASN A 70 -8.78 -12.76 -3.12
C ASN A 70 -9.68 -12.00 -2.14
N ASP A 71 -10.17 -12.70 -1.11
CA ASP A 71 -11.03 -12.18 -0.05
C ASP A 71 -10.24 -11.56 1.12
N VAL A 72 -8.91 -11.49 1.02
CA VAL A 72 -8.03 -10.94 2.05
C VAL A 72 -7.44 -9.62 1.58
N LYS A 73 -7.68 -8.54 2.33
CA LYS A 73 -7.17 -7.20 2.06
C LYS A 73 -6.25 -6.75 3.19
N LEU A 74 -5.07 -6.25 2.83
CA LEU A 74 -4.18 -5.57 3.77
C LEU A 74 -4.82 -4.24 4.16
N ALA A 75 -5.05 -4.01 5.46
CA ALA A 75 -5.67 -2.79 5.96
C ALA A 75 -4.61 -1.92 6.62
N CYS A 76 -4.21 -0.85 5.95
CA CYS A 76 -3.25 0.13 6.46
C CYS A 76 -3.47 1.50 5.80
N CYS A 77 -2.80 2.54 6.29
CA CYS A 77 -2.97 3.89 5.74
C CYS A 77 -2.63 3.98 4.26
N MET A 78 -1.66 3.20 3.75
CA MET A 78 -1.34 3.13 2.33
C MET A 78 -2.50 2.61 1.47
N THR A 79 -3.31 1.70 1.98
CA THR A 79 -4.47 1.11 1.28
C THR A 79 -5.79 1.78 1.65
N CYS A 80 -5.74 2.79 2.52
CA CYS A 80 -6.91 3.53 2.98
C CYS A 80 -7.32 4.61 1.97
N ARG A 81 -8.63 4.78 1.73
CA ARG A 81 -9.15 5.86 0.88
C ARG A 81 -8.82 7.26 1.38
N HIS A 82 -8.55 7.41 2.68
CA HIS A 82 -8.16 8.66 3.31
C HIS A 82 -6.64 8.86 3.37
N GLY A 83 -5.86 7.91 2.88
CA GLY A 83 -4.41 7.99 2.83
C GLY A 83 -3.94 8.63 1.53
N ASN A 84 -3.67 9.93 1.56
CA ASN A 84 -3.22 10.70 0.40
C ASN A 84 -1.73 11.00 0.47
N MET A 85 -1.05 10.91 -0.65
CA MET A 85 0.37 11.26 -0.77
C MET A 85 0.58 12.77 -0.95
N CYS A 86 1.74 13.25 -0.58
CA CYS A 86 2.16 14.61 -0.88
C CYS A 86 2.20 14.85 -2.40
N PRO A 87 1.47 15.86 -2.94
CA PRO A 87 1.43 16.10 -4.37
C PRO A 87 2.73 16.70 -4.93
N TYR A 88 3.60 17.21 -4.06
CA TYR A 88 4.92 17.75 -4.46
C TYR A 88 5.99 16.68 -4.57
N GLY A 89 5.71 15.46 -4.09
CA GLY A 89 6.57 14.28 -4.22
C GLY A 89 7.86 14.35 -3.41
N ASN A 90 8.58 13.24 -3.36
CA ASN A 90 10.00 13.12 -3.06
C ASN A 90 10.45 12.87 -1.63
N LYS A 91 9.57 12.71 -0.65
CA LYS A 91 10.02 12.27 0.67
C LYS A 91 9.48 10.88 0.99
N GLU A 92 10.33 10.11 1.61
CA GLU A 92 9.97 8.82 2.18
C GLU A 92 8.82 9.00 3.18
N ASN A 93 7.80 8.15 3.08
CA ASN A 93 6.70 8.09 4.03
C ASN A 93 5.79 9.34 4.13
N GLU A 94 5.75 10.18 3.10
CA GLU A 94 4.81 11.32 3.07
C GLU A 94 3.39 10.89 2.71
N LEU A 95 2.75 10.18 3.62
CA LEU A 95 1.36 9.83 3.57
C LEU A 95 0.59 10.61 4.65
N PHE A 96 -0.56 11.19 4.27
CA PHE A 96 -1.33 12.06 5.14
C PHE A 96 -2.78 11.59 5.22
N CYS A 97 -3.35 11.62 6.41
CA CYS A 97 -4.75 11.25 6.63
C CYS A 97 -5.68 12.45 6.39
N THR A 98 -6.62 12.31 5.46
CA THR A 98 -7.64 13.33 5.13
C THR A 98 -9.05 12.88 5.47
N LYS A 99 -9.24 12.05 6.50
CA LYS A 99 -10.54 11.44 6.82
C LYS A 99 -11.65 12.45 7.13
N ASP A 100 -11.30 13.63 7.58
CA ASP A 100 -12.19 14.75 7.92
C ASP A 100 -12.25 15.83 6.84
N ILE A 101 -11.61 15.61 5.69
CA ILE A 101 -11.57 16.54 4.56
C ILE A 101 -12.03 15.80 3.30
N THR A 102 -12.90 16.43 2.53
CA THR A 102 -13.29 15.89 1.22
C THR A 102 -12.26 16.31 0.17
N ILE A 103 -11.60 15.34 -0.43
CA ILE A 103 -10.67 15.51 -1.53
C ILE A 103 -11.30 14.89 -2.79
N THR A 104 -11.39 15.64 -3.86
CA THR A 104 -12.02 15.23 -5.12
C THR A 104 -11.05 15.28 -6.31
N SER A 105 -9.94 16.01 -6.14
CA SER A 105 -8.95 16.22 -7.21
C SER A 105 -7.54 16.39 -6.65
N LYS A 106 -6.56 16.40 -7.54
CA LYS A 106 -5.18 16.74 -7.19
C LYS A 106 -5.07 18.20 -6.73
N GLU A 107 -5.85 19.08 -7.32
CA GLU A 107 -5.89 20.50 -6.97
C GLU A 107 -6.31 20.68 -5.53
N ASP A 108 -7.32 19.94 -5.03
CA ASP A 108 -7.72 19.98 -3.62
C ASP A 108 -6.54 19.58 -2.70
N MET A 109 -5.72 18.62 -3.13
CA MET A 109 -4.51 18.22 -2.38
C MET A 109 -3.47 19.34 -2.38
N LEU A 110 -3.24 20.01 -3.51
CA LEU A 110 -2.30 21.12 -3.62
C LEU A 110 -2.74 22.28 -2.70
N ASP A 111 -4.01 22.66 -2.77
CA ASP A 111 -4.58 23.74 -1.96
C ASP A 111 -4.45 23.43 -0.46
N LEU A 112 -4.63 22.17 -0.07
CA LEU A 112 -4.48 21.74 1.31
C LEU A 112 -3.03 21.86 1.80
N PHE A 113 -2.04 21.52 0.95
CA PHE A 113 -0.62 21.65 1.29
C PHE A 113 -0.12 23.10 1.29
N ASP A 114 -0.73 23.97 0.51
CA ASP A 114 -0.38 25.40 0.47
C ASP A 114 -0.95 26.21 1.66
N GLN A 115 -1.89 25.62 2.40
CA GLN A 115 -2.40 26.21 3.63
C GLN A 115 -1.34 26.08 4.73
N THR A 116 -1.08 27.18 5.42
CA THR A 116 -0.04 27.29 6.47
C THR A 116 -0.37 26.59 7.79
N ASP A 117 -1.46 25.83 7.84
CA ASP A 117 -1.88 25.10 9.04
C ASP A 117 -1.23 23.68 9.09
N PRO A 118 -1.01 23.10 10.27
CA PRO A 118 -0.09 22.00 10.47
C PRO A 118 -0.52 20.72 9.75
N PHE A 119 -0.27 20.67 8.45
CA PHE A 119 -0.46 19.46 7.66
C PHE A 119 0.41 18.30 8.18
N GLU A 120 1.53 18.66 8.80
CA GLU A 120 2.44 17.71 9.44
C GLU A 120 1.75 16.86 10.53
N GLU A 121 0.75 17.41 11.23
CA GLU A 121 -0.03 16.66 12.23
C GLU A 121 -0.89 15.56 11.62
N ARG A 122 -1.10 15.57 10.30
CA ARG A 122 -1.84 14.55 9.55
C ARG A 122 -0.98 13.44 9.01
N ALA A 123 0.36 13.57 9.14
CA ALA A 123 1.29 12.58 8.66
C ALA A 123 1.05 11.22 9.35
N VAL A 124 1.05 10.16 8.57
CA VAL A 124 0.85 8.78 9.04
C VAL A 124 1.86 7.86 8.38
N ALA A 125 2.25 6.80 9.06
CA ALA A 125 3.08 5.77 8.44
C ALA A 125 2.26 4.89 7.49
N SER A 126 2.89 4.38 6.44
CA SER A 126 2.25 3.57 5.41
C SER A 126 1.49 2.36 5.96
N LEU A 127 2.00 1.76 7.03
CA LEU A 127 1.42 0.57 7.66
C LEU A 127 0.62 0.87 8.93
N ASP A 128 0.42 2.14 9.28
CA ASP A 128 -0.49 2.52 10.35
C ASP A 128 -1.92 2.12 10.00
N PHE A 129 -2.75 1.99 11.04
CA PHE A 129 -4.15 1.64 10.93
C PHE A 129 -4.97 2.36 12.01
N CYS A 130 -6.18 2.76 11.65
CA CYS A 130 -7.18 3.27 12.60
C CYS A 130 -8.56 2.64 12.36
N GLU A 131 -9.49 2.83 13.29
CA GLU A 131 -10.85 2.27 13.19
C GLU A 131 -11.70 2.94 12.09
N ASP A 132 -11.32 4.14 11.63
CA ASP A 132 -11.97 4.85 10.51
C ASP A 132 -11.47 4.35 9.13
N PHE A 133 -10.68 3.28 9.10
CA PHE A 133 -10.16 2.71 7.87
C PHE A 133 -11.28 2.33 6.90
N LEU A 134 -11.17 2.82 5.67
CA LEU A 134 -11.97 2.38 4.53
C LEU A 134 -11.04 2.07 3.36
N TYR A 135 -11.20 0.90 2.75
CA TYR A 135 -10.35 0.50 1.64
C TYR A 135 -10.51 1.46 0.45
N GLN A 136 -9.42 1.72 -0.27
CA GLN A 136 -9.45 2.49 -1.52
C GLN A 136 -10.41 1.83 -2.52
N SER A 137 -11.14 2.66 -3.28
CA SER A 137 -12.12 2.21 -4.27
C SER A 137 -12.21 3.23 -5.42
N ASP A 138 -12.63 2.79 -6.60
CA ASP A 138 -12.69 3.63 -7.80
C ASP A 138 -13.76 4.73 -7.72
N ASP A 139 -14.69 4.63 -6.78
CA ASP A 139 -15.77 5.60 -6.55
C ASP A 139 -15.37 6.74 -5.60
N TYR A 140 -14.14 6.72 -5.09
CA TYR A 140 -13.60 7.72 -4.17
C TYR A 140 -12.22 8.19 -4.61
N TYR A 141 -12.04 9.50 -4.77
CA TYR A 141 -10.73 10.05 -5.14
C TYR A 141 -9.74 9.90 -3.98
N THR A 142 -8.57 9.35 -4.28
CA THR A 142 -7.42 9.27 -3.38
C THR A 142 -6.17 9.60 -4.18
N TYR A 143 -5.40 10.57 -3.74
CA TYR A 143 -4.10 10.90 -4.36
C TYR A 143 -3.02 9.96 -3.82
N ASN A 144 -2.95 8.77 -4.38
CA ASN A 144 -2.08 7.70 -3.90
C ASN A 144 -1.82 6.69 -5.03
N ASP A 145 -0.60 6.24 -5.18
CA ASP A 145 -0.18 5.34 -6.25
C ASP A 145 -0.50 3.86 -6.02
N TYR A 146 -1.11 3.51 -4.90
CA TYR A 146 -1.33 2.11 -4.53
C TYR A 146 -2.12 1.34 -5.59
N PHE A 147 -3.26 1.84 -6.05
CA PHE A 147 -4.05 1.18 -7.09
C PHE A 147 -3.32 1.09 -8.43
N TYR A 148 -2.57 2.12 -8.79
CA TYR A 148 -1.76 2.10 -10.00
C TYR A 148 -0.71 0.98 -9.94
N GLN A 149 0.01 0.87 -8.84
CA GLN A 149 1.01 -0.17 -8.63
C GLN A 149 0.38 -1.56 -8.57
N LEU A 150 -0.75 -1.70 -7.89
CA LEU A 150 -1.51 -2.95 -7.83
C LEU A 150 -1.96 -3.40 -9.23
N SER A 151 -2.56 -2.51 -10.01
CA SER A 151 -2.99 -2.80 -11.39
C SER A 151 -1.82 -3.20 -12.29
N ARG A 152 -0.69 -2.51 -12.18
CA ARG A 152 0.54 -2.83 -12.91
C ARG A 152 1.08 -4.23 -12.58
N LYS A 153 1.13 -4.58 -11.30
CA LYS A 153 1.57 -5.90 -10.84
C LYS A 153 0.64 -6.99 -11.34
N MET A 154 -0.67 -6.77 -11.29
CA MET A 154 -1.66 -7.72 -11.77
C MET A 154 -1.59 -7.91 -13.28
N ALA A 155 -1.48 -6.85 -14.07
CA ALA A 155 -1.32 -6.92 -15.52
C ALA A 155 -0.05 -7.69 -15.93
N ASN A 156 1.07 -7.43 -15.25
CA ASN A 156 2.32 -8.16 -15.50
C ASN A 156 2.17 -9.66 -15.18
N LYS A 157 1.51 -10.00 -14.07
CA LYS A 157 1.21 -11.37 -13.70
C LYS A 157 0.37 -12.07 -14.77
N GLN A 158 -0.70 -11.43 -15.24
CA GLN A 158 -1.54 -11.97 -16.32
C GLN A 158 -0.75 -12.20 -17.62
N LYS A 159 0.13 -11.27 -18.00
CA LYS A 159 0.97 -11.41 -19.19
C LYS A 159 1.92 -12.62 -19.09
N ILE A 160 2.48 -12.88 -17.93
CA ILE A 160 3.32 -14.06 -17.69
C ILE A 160 2.52 -15.34 -17.90
N TYR A 161 1.33 -15.45 -17.31
CA TYR A 161 0.48 -16.64 -17.48
C TYR A 161 0.13 -16.90 -18.94
N THR A 162 -0.27 -15.87 -19.69
CA THR A 162 -0.62 -16.01 -21.11
C THR A 162 0.59 -16.41 -21.97
N THR A 163 1.78 -15.88 -21.68
CA THR A 163 3.01 -16.20 -22.42
C THR A 163 3.43 -17.66 -22.21
N PHE A 164 3.21 -18.21 -21.03
CA PHE A 164 3.57 -19.59 -20.72
C PHE A 164 2.42 -20.59 -20.90
N GLY A 165 1.28 -20.16 -21.45
CA GLY A 165 0.12 -21.03 -21.68
C GLY A 165 -0.55 -21.53 -20.40
N LEU A 166 -0.32 -20.90 -19.27
CA LEU A 166 -0.91 -21.24 -17.97
C LEU A 166 -2.30 -20.58 -17.85
N SER A 167 -3.28 -21.33 -17.36
CA SER A 167 -4.60 -20.77 -17.08
C SER A 167 -4.52 -19.80 -15.89
N TYR A 168 -4.97 -18.56 -16.09
CA TYR A 168 -5.12 -17.58 -15.03
C TYR A 168 -6.38 -17.88 -14.21
N PRO A 169 -6.30 -17.99 -12.89
CA PRO A 169 -7.53 -18.08 -12.09
C PRO A 169 -8.34 -16.79 -12.29
N LEU A 170 -9.57 -16.95 -12.79
CA LEU A 170 -10.50 -15.83 -12.98
C LEU A 170 -10.70 -15.10 -11.65
N LEU A 171 -10.14 -13.92 -11.55
CA LEU A 171 -10.34 -13.00 -10.44
C LEU A 171 -11.67 -12.28 -10.67
N HIS A 172 -12.70 -12.67 -9.96
CA HIS A 172 -13.90 -11.84 -9.86
C HIS A 172 -13.55 -10.63 -8.96
N TYR A 173 -13.43 -9.48 -9.59
CA TYR A 173 -13.41 -8.19 -8.91
C TYR A 173 -14.85 -7.84 -8.55
N PHE A 174 -15.15 -7.86 -7.26
CA PHE A 174 -16.30 -7.18 -6.67
C PHE A 174 -15.84 -6.44 -5.41
#